data_550d82f86b239e2c4a27604361499ecb
#
_entry.id   550d82f86b239e2c4a27604361499ecb
#
_cell.length_a   1.000
_cell.length_b   1.000
_cell.length_c   1.000
_cell.angle_alpha   90.00
_cell.angle_beta   90.00
_cell.angle_gamma   90.00
#
_symmetry.space_group_name_H-M   'P 1'
#
loop_
_entity.id
_entity.type
_entity.pdbx_description
1 polymer ?
#
loop_
_entity_poly.entity_id
_entity_poly.type
_entity_poly.pdbx_seq_one_letter_code
_entity_poly.pdbx_strand_id
1 'polypeptide(L)'
;MIAAGIFHPEARLELIEGEIINMTPQGSLHATAVQLATELLKKAFSSQFAIRVQLPLALEDSSEPEPDLAVVIGSPRDYRDAHPTAAVLIVEIADSTLTFDRQQKKKLYARTGIEDYWIINLIDQQVEIYRNPKNEDYLQNTTLTPGQSITPLASSGTPINITDMLP
;
A
#
# COMPACT_ATOMS: atom_id res chain seq x y z
N MET A 1 17.40 -14.26 1.42
CA MET A 1 18.07 -13.84 2.68
C MET A 1 17.46 -14.50 3.91
N ILE A 2 16.15 -14.53 4.07
CA ILE A 2 15.50 -15.30 5.17
C ILE A 2 15.81 -16.79 5.06
N ALA A 3 15.70 -17.38 3.87
CA ALA A 3 16.04 -18.78 3.61
C ALA A 3 17.52 -19.14 3.85
N ALA A 4 18.42 -18.15 3.88
CA ALA A 4 19.83 -18.35 4.20
C ALA A 4 20.16 -18.26 5.70
N GLY A 5 19.14 -18.06 6.57
CA GLY A 5 19.32 -17.98 8.03
C GLY A 5 20.02 -16.71 8.53
N ILE A 6 20.12 -15.68 7.69
CA ILE A 6 20.75 -14.40 8.06
C ILE A 6 19.86 -13.58 9.00
N PHE A 7 18.54 -13.73 8.88
CA PHE A 7 17.57 -13.05 9.73
C PHE A 7 16.68 -14.03 10.45
N HIS A 8 16.18 -13.61 11.62
CA HIS A 8 15.22 -14.41 12.38
C HIS A 8 13.96 -14.65 11.53
N PRO A 9 13.40 -15.88 11.49
CA PRO A 9 12.23 -16.20 10.65
C PRO A 9 10.99 -15.33 10.89
N GLU A 10 10.87 -14.76 12.10
CA GLU A 10 9.76 -13.88 12.49
C GLU A 10 10.06 -12.39 12.30
N ALA A 11 11.26 -12.04 11.81
CA ALA A 11 11.60 -10.64 11.56
C ALA A 11 10.75 -10.10 10.39
N ARG A 12 10.00 -9.05 10.62
CA ARG A 12 9.27 -8.33 9.58
C ARG A 12 10.22 -7.34 8.93
N LEU A 13 10.64 -7.64 7.71
CA LEU A 13 11.64 -6.90 6.97
C LEU A 13 11.10 -6.59 5.58
N GLU A 14 11.35 -5.39 5.10
CA GLU A 14 11.13 -5.04 3.69
C GLU A 14 12.45 -4.57 3.07
N LEU A 15 12.60 -4.76 1.76
CA LEU A 15 13.74 -4.31 0.99
C LEU A 15 13.34 -3.07 0.18
N ILE A 16 14.01 -1.94 0.43
CA ILE A 16 13.77 -0.69 -0.28
C ILE A 16 15.12 -0.17 -0.80
N GLU A 17 15.27 -0.05 -2.10
CA GLU A 17 16.50 0.47 -2.76
C GLU A 17 17.79 -0.22 -2.29
N GLY A 18 17.73 -1.54 -2.05
CA GLY A 18 18.86 -2.32 -1.55
C GLY A 18 19.08 -2.24 -0.04
N GLU A 19 18.32 -1.43 0.68
CA GLU A 19 18.37 -1.33 2.14
C GLU A 19 17.31 -2.22 2.79
N ILE A 20 17.70 -2.91 3.85
CA ILE A 20 16.80 -3.73 4.64
C ILE A 20 16.20 -2.87 5.75
N ILE A 21 14.90 -2.69 5.68
CA ILE A 21 14.13 -1.90 6.66
C ILE A 21 13.44 -2.84 7.63
N ASN A 22 13.67 -2.63 8.91
CA ASN A 22 12.96 -3.37 9.96
C ASN A 22 11.63 -2.67 10.24
N MET A 23 10.53 -3.40 10.05
CA MET A 23 9.18 -2.86 10.25
C MET A 23 8.85 -2.76 11.74
N THR A 24 8.30 -1.62 12.14
CA THR A 24 7.84 -1.38 13.52
C THR A 24 6.62 -2.24 13.86
N PRO A 25 6.46 -2.71 15.11
CA PRO A 25 5.23 -3.33 15.55
C PRO A 25 4.03 -2.38 15.41
N GLN A 26 2.90 -2.91 14.96
CA GLN A 26 1.69 -2.14 14.73
C GLN A 26 0.93 -1.85 16.01
N GLY A 27 0.50 -0.62 16.18
CA GLY A 27 -0.46 -0.24 17.21
C GLY A 27 -1.91 -0.66 16.85
N SER A 28 -2.81 -0.60 17.83
CA SER A 28 -4.23 -0.96 17.63
C SER A 28 -4.96 -0.08 16.60
N LEU A 29 -4.66 1.21 16.56
CA LEU A 29 -5.24 2.14 15.57
C LEU A 29 -4.83 1.76 14.16
N HIS A 30 -3.53 1.49 13.94
CA HIS A 30 -3.03 1.02 12.65
C HIS A 30 -3.71 -0.29 12.22
N ALA A 31 -3.76 -1.28 13.10
CA ALA A 31 -4.42 -2.57 12.82
C ALA A 31 -5.91 -2.40 12.49
N THR A 32 -6.62 -1.52 13.17
CA THR A 32 -8.02 -1.21 12.89
C THR A 32 -8.17 -0.57 11.51
N ALA A 33 -7.34 0.41 11.16
CA ALA A 33 -7.37 1.04 9.83
C ALA A 33 -7.07 0.05 8.71
N VAL A 34 -6.11 -0.88 8.90
CA VAL A 34 -5.85 -1.98 7.95
C VAL A 34 -7.11 -2.80 7.70
N GLN A 35 -7.83 -3.19 8.76
CA GLN A 35 -9.05 -3.99 8.63
C GLN A 35 -10.17 -3.21 7.92
N LEU A 36 -10.44 -1.96 8.32
CA LEU A 36 -11.45 -1.10 7.70
C LEU A 36 -11.18 -0.91 6.21
N ALA A 37 -9.96 -0.51 5.85
CA ALA A 37 -9.56 -0.32 4.47
C ALA A 37 -9.65 -1.62 3.66
N THR A 38 -9.26 -2.77 4.24
CA THR A 38 -9.38 -4.08 3.59
C THR A 38 -10.82 -4.39 3.20
N GLU A 39 -11.76 -4.19 4.11
CA GLU A 39 -13.18 -4.46 3.86
C GLU A 39 -13.76 -3.53 2.79
N LEU A 40 -13.38 -2.25 2.82
CA LEU A 40 -13.82 -1.26 1.83
C LEU A 40 -13.28 -1.58 0.44
N LEU A 41 -12.01 -1.93 0.33
CA LEU A 41 -11.40 -2.32 -0.95
C LEU A 41 -12.02 -3.61 -1.50
N LYS A 42 -12.32 -4.61 -0.66
CA LYS A 42 -13.03 -5.83 -1.09
C LYS A 42 -14.42 -5.54 -1.65
N LYS A 43 -15.09 -4.50 -1.18
CA LYS A 43 -16.40 -4.07 -1.73
C LYS A 43 -16.25 -3.27 -3.02
N ALA A 44 -15.18 -2.48 -3.14
CA ALA A 44 -14.95 -1.61 -4.29
C ALA A 44 -14.40 -2.35 -5.52
N PHE A 45 -13.66 -3.42 -5.32
CA PHE A 45 -13.03 -4.20 -6.39
C PHE A 45 -13.78 -5.50 -6.68
N SER A 46 -13.85 -5.86 -7.97
CA SER A 46 -14.44 -7.13 -8.41
C SER A 46 -13.52 -8.33 -8.15
N SER A 47 -14.03 -9.53 -8.39
CA SER A 47 -13.29 -10.79 -8.25
C SER A 47 -12.10 -10.96 -9.21
N GLN A 48 -11.92 -10.02 -10.16
CA GLN A 48 -10.74 -9.97 -11.03
C GLN A 48 -9.49 -9.44 -10.34
N PHE A 49 -9.63 -8.94 -9.12
CA PHE A 49 -8.55 -8.39 -8.30
C PHE A 49 -8.40 -9.14 -6.98
N ALA A 50 -7.16 -9.27 -6.53
CA ALA A 50 -6.83 -9.76 -5.20
C ALA A 50 -6.38 -8.60 -4.30
N ILE A 51 -6.95 -8.53 -3.10
CA ILE A 51 -6.50 -7.61 -2.05
C ILE A 51 -5.43 -8.32 -1.23
N ARG A 52 -4.22 -7.80 -1.23
CA ARG A 52 -3.08 -8.30 -0.46
C ARG A 52 -2.88 -7.42 0.77
N VAL A 53 -2.75 -8.03 1.93
CA VAL A 53 -2.56 -7.35 3.20
C VAL A 53 -1.19 -7.70 3.73
N GLN A 54 -0.30 -6.73 3.80
CA GLN A 54 1.06 -6.87 4.35
C GLN A 54 1.82 -8.06 3.75
N LEU A 55 1.80 -8.13 2.44
CA LEU A 55 2.49 -9.15 1.64
C LEU A 55 3.44 -8.48 0.64
N PRO A 56 4.59 -9.10 0.35
CA PRO A 56 5.60 -8.52 -0.53
C PRO A 56 5.12 -8.26 -1.95
N LEU A 57 5.65 -7.19 -2.55
CA LEU A 57 5.60 -6.90 -3.99
C LEU A 57 7.02 -6.88 -4.55
N ALA A 58 7.30 -7.67 -5.57
CA ALA A 58 8.60 -7.67 -6.25
C ALA A 58 8.62 -6.60 -7.36
N LEU A 59 8.70 -5.32 -6.98
CA LEU A 59 8.56 -4.20 -7.91
C LEU A 59 9.81 -3.99 -8.78
N GLU A 60 11.00 -4.22 -8.23
CA GLU A 60 12.28 -4.15 -8.93
C GLU A 60 13.33 -5.02 -8.21
N ASP A 61 14.47 -5.28 -8.83
CA ASP A 61 15.50 -6.19 -8.29
C ASP A 61 16.04 -5.77 -6.91
N SER A 62 16.02 -4.48 -6.62
CA SER A 62 16.51 -3.91 -5.35
C SER A 62 15.42 -3.53 -4.37
N SER A 63 14.14 -3.79 -4.70
CA SER A 63 13.01 -3.36 -3.87
C SER A 63 11.88 -4.38 -3.84
N GLU A 64 11.62 -4.87 -2.63
CA GLU A 64 10.54 -5.79 -2.30
C GLU A 64 9.79 -5.26 -1.07
N PRO A 65 8.98 -4.18 -1.25
CA PRO A 65 8.20 -3.60 -0.17
C PRO A 65 7.06 -4.51 0.27
N GLU A 66 6.66 -4.40 1.53
CA GLU A 66 5.45 -5.00 2.11
C GLU A 66 4.42 -3.90 2.44
N PRO A 67 3.68 -3.37 1.47
CA PRO A 67 2.68 -2.35 1.75
C PRO A 67 1.57 -2.87 2.67
N ASP A 68 0.97 -2.00 3.46
CA ASP A 68 -0.16 -2.38 4.30
C ASP A 68 -1.28 -3.01 3.48
N LEU A 69 -1.61 -2.42 2.32
CA LEU A 69 -2.55 -3.01 1.35
C LEU A 69 -2.05 -2.82 -0.08
N ALA A 70 -2.23 -3.85 -0.89
CA ALA A 70 -2.04 -3.76 -2.34
C ALA A 70 -3.20 -4.44 -3.07
N VAL A 71 -3.68 -3.81 -4.13
CA VAL A 71 -4.64 -4.40 -5.04
C VAL A 71 -3.92 -4.83 -6.31
N VAL A 72 -3.98 -6.10 -6.63
CA VAL A 72 -3.32 -6.69 -7.80
C VAL A 72 -4.33 -7.39 -8.70
N ILE A 73 -4.03 -7.47 -9.99
CA ILE A 73 -4.87 -8.19 -10.95
C ILE A 73 -4.76 -9.70 -10.69
N GLY A 74 -5.86 -10.43 -10.83
CA GLY A 74 -5.89 -11.88 -10.69
C GLY A 74 -6.33 -12.36 -9.30
N SER A 75 -6.04 -13.63 -9.02
CA SER A 75 -6.39 -14.32 -7.79
C SER A 75 -5.18 -14.64 -6.93
N PRO A 76 -5.34 -14.95 -5.64
CA PRO A 76 -4.22 -15.36 -4.78
C PRO A 76 -3.41 -16.55 -5.34
N ARG A 77 -4.05 -17.45 -6.10
CA ARG A 77 -3.40 -18.64 -6.68
C ARG A 77 -2.42 -18.30 -7.81
N ASP A 78 -2.60 -17.16 -8.47
CA ASP A 78 -1.72 -16.72 -9.56
C ASP A 78 -0.33 -16.30 -9.02
N TYR A 79 -0.25 -16.02 -7.73
CA TYR A 79 0.97 -15.59 -7.03
C TYR A 79 1.56 -16.66 -6.12
N ARG A 80 1.25 -17.95 -6.39
CA ARG A 80 1.75 -19.08 -5.60
C ARG A 80 3.26 -19.24 -5.68
N ASP A 81 3.82 -19.03 -6.85
CA ASP A 81 5.23 -19.32 -7.15
C ASP A 81 6.12 -18.09 -7.20
N ALA A 82 5.53 -16.89 -7.28
CA ALA A 82 6.25 -15.60 -7.27
C ALA A 82 5.36 -14.47 -6.76
N HIS A 83 5.97 -13.45 -6.15
CA HIS A 83 5.25 -12.23 -5.75
C HIS A 83 4.84 -11.40 -6.97
N PRO A 84 3.74 -10.62 -6.88
CA PRO A 84 3.35 -9.69 -7.95
C PRO A 84 4.45 -8.65 -8.21
N THR A 85 4.63 -8.32 -9.47
CA THR A 85 5.58 -7.27 -9.91
C THR A 85 4.90 -5.92 -10.19
N ALA A 86 3.59 -5.86 -10.01
CA ALA A 86 2.79 -4.63 -10.21
C ALA A 86 1.56 -4.64 -9.28
N ALA A 87 1.03 -3.48 -9.02
CA ALA A 87 -0.25 -3.29 -8.33
C ALA A 87 -1.03 -2.14 -8.99
N VAL A 88 -2.35 -2.21 -8.97
CA VAL A 88 -3.24 -1.15 -9.48
C VAL A 88 -3.56 -0.09 -8.42
N LEU A 89 -3.35 -0.43 -7.14
CA LEU A 89 -3.47 0.47 -6.01
C LEU A 89 -2.55 -0.03 -4.89
N ILE A 90 -1.85 0.89 -4.26
CA ILE A 90 -1.14 0.64 -2.99
C ILE A 90 -1.69 1.60 -1.93
N VAL A 91 -1.90 1.10 -0.72
CA VAL A 91 -2.31 1.89 0.44
C VAL A 91 -1.33 1.64 1.58
N GLU A 92 -0.75 2.69 2.10
CA GLU A 92 0.04 2.69 3.33
C GLU A 92 -0.75 3.37 4.45
N ILE A 93 -0.60 2.89 5.67
CA ILE A 93 -1.26 3.43 6.85
C ILE A 93 -0.19 3.99 7.77
N ALA A 94 -0.17 5.32 7.90
CA ALA A 94 0.89 6.04 8.59
C ALA A 94 0.43 6.56 9.95
N ASP A 95 1.04 6.04 11.01
CA ASP A 95 0.99 6.60 12.35
C ASP A 95 2.36 7.14 12.80
N SER A 96 3.44 6.42 12.49
CA SER A 96 4.83 6.82 12.80
C SER A 96 5.74 6.84 11.55
N THR A 97 5.27 6.34 10.42
CA THR A 97 6.03 6.16 9.18
C THR A 97 5.79 7.25 8.14
N LEU A 98 4.97 8.26 8.45
CA LEU A 98 4.47 9.24 7.48
C LEU A 98 5.56 9.88 6.60
N THR A 99 6.69 10.26 7.19
CA THR A 99 7.80 10.84 6.42
C THR A 99 8.41 9.84 5.44
N PHE A 100 8.57 8.58 5.84
CA PHE A 100 9.09 7.51 5.01
C PHE A 100 8.13 7.19 3.85
N ASP A 101 6.84 7.11 4.13
CA ASP A 101 5.80 6.85 3.13
C ASP A 101 5.67 7.99 2.11
N ARG A 102 5.77 9.25 2.58
CA ARG A 102 5.75 10.45 1.71
C ARG A 102 7.02 10.65 0.87
N GLN A 103 8.13 10.07 1.26
CA GLN A 103 9.42 10.29 0.60
C GLN A 103 9.91 9.04 -0.12
N GLN A 104 10.39 8.05 0.61
CA GLN A 104 11.06 6.88 0.02
C GLN A 104 10.08 5.95 -0.70
N LYS A 105 8.99 5.53 -0.04
CA LYS A 105 7.98 4.68 -0.67
C LYS A 105 7.27 5.39 -1.83
N LYS A 106 6.94 6.67 -1.68
CA LYS A 106 6.34 7.46 -2.76
C LYS A 106 7.22 7.47 -4.02
N LYS A 107 8.53 7.68 -3.88
CA LYS A 107 9.47 7.64 -5.01
C LYS A 107 9.52 6.27 -5.67
N LEU A 108 9.64 5.21 -4.87
CA LEU A 108 9.65 3.85 -5.36
C LEU A 108 8.37 3.54 -6.15
N TYR A 109 7.21 3.83 -5.58
CA TYR A 109 5.93 3.53 -6.21
C TYR A 109 5.70 4.36 -7.49
N ALA A 110 6.10 5.62 -7.51
CA ALA A 110 6.03 6.44 -8.72
C ALA A 110 6.95 5.90 -9.82
N ARG A 111 8.20 5.57 -9.49
CA ARG A 111 9.20 5.05 -10.44
C ARG A 111 8.79 3.71 -11.04
N THR A 112 8.14 2.86 -10.26
CA THR A 112 7.65 1.55 -10.69
C THR A 112 6.26 1.59 -11.34
N GLY A 113 5.68 2.79 -11.53
CA GLY A 113 4.46 3.00 -12.30
C GLY A 113 3.16 2.67 -11.56
N ILE A 114 3.17 2.72 -10.23
CA ILE A 114 1.94 2.57 -9.45
C ILE A 114 1.07 3.81 -9.65
N GLU A 115 -0.05 3.68 -10.37
CA GLU A 115 -0.88 4.81 -10.78
C GLU A 115 -1.79 5.39 -9.69
N ASP A 116 -2.09 4.62 -8.64
CA ASP A 116 -2.94 5.02 -7.52
C ASP A 116 -2.23 4.65 -6.22
N TYR A 117 -1.71 5.66 -5.50
CA TYR A 117 -1.02 5.49 -4.23
C TYR A 117 -1.69 6.31 -3.15
N TRP A 118 -2.09 5.69 -2.05
CA TRP A 118 -2.78 6.35 -0.95
C TRP A 118 -2.00 6.21 0.34
N ILE A 119 -1.99 7.28 1.14
CA ILE A 119 -1.53 7.26 2.52
C ILE A 119 -2.72 7.58 3.44
N ILE A 120 -3.15 6.62 4.24
CA ILE A 120 -4.10 6.87 5.33
C ILE A 120 -3.30 7.44 6.49
N ASN A 121 -3.36 8.76 6.64
CA ASN A 121 -2.61 9.50 7.65
C ASN A 121 -3.43 9.56 8.94
N LEU A 122 -3.07 8.71 9.90
CA LEU A 122 -3.76 8.60 11.19
C LEU A 122 -3.45 9.79 12.12
N ILE A 123 -2.33 10.49 11.90
CA ILE A 123 -1.92 11.64 12.70
C ILE A 123 -2.88 12.81 12.46
N ASP A 124 -3.12 13.12 11.18
CA ASP A 124 -3.93 14.27 10.76
C ASP A 124 -5.38 13.88 10.42
N GLN A 125 -5.74 12.60 10.57
CA GLN A 125 -7.08 12.06 10.24
C GLN A 125 -7.54 12.41 8.82
N GLN A 126 -6.69 12.10 7.83
CA GLN A 126 -6.92 12.39 6.43
C GLN A 126 -6.33 11.29 5.54
N VAL A 127 -6.70 11.31 4.26
CA VAL A 127 -6.12 10.41 3.24
C VAL A 127 -5.46 11.24 2.16
N GLU A 128 -4.20 10.94 1.88
CA GLU A 128 -3.42 11.57 0.81
C GLU A 128 -3.45 10.67 -0.41
N ILE A 129 -3.83 11.22 -1.55
CA ILE A 129 -3.99 10.51 -2.81
C ILE A 129 -2.93 11.01 -3.79
N TYR A 130 -2.10 10.11 -4.27
CA TYR A 130 -1.06 10.37 -5.25
C TYR A 130 -1.37 9.64 -6.55
N ARG A 131 -1.44 10.37 -7.67
CA ARG A 131 -1.80 9.84 -8.99
C ARG A 131 -0.94 10.44 -10.08
N ASN A 132 -0.98 9.81 -11.25
CA ASN A 132 -0.23 10.23 -12.43
C ASN A 132 1.28 10.24 -12.17
N PRO A 133 1.90 9.05 -11.98
CA PRO A 133 3.33 8.92 -11.70
C PRO A 133 4.16 9.42 -12.88
N LYS A 134 5.23 10.15 -12.57
CA LYS A 134 6.22 10.60 -13.55
C LYS A 134 7.59 10.62 -12.91
N ASN A 135 8.51 9.82 -13.45
CA ASN A 135 9.83 9.60 -12.86
C ASN A 135 9.70 9.06 -11.42
N GLU A 136 10.17 9.80 -10.43
CA GLU A 136 10.15 9.46 -9.00
C GLU A 136 9.13 10.28 -8.21
N ASP A 137 8.10 10.85 -8.86
CA ASP A 137 7.07 11.64 -8.18
C ASP A 137 5.70 11.47 -8.84
N TYR A 138 4.68 12.02 -8.23
CA TYR A 138 3.31 12.04 -8.72
C TYR A 138 2.91 13.47 -9.11
N LEU A 139 2.34 13.63 -10.31
CA LEU A 139 1.89 14.95 -10.80
C LEU A 139 0.59 15.41 -10.12
N GLN A 140 -0.16 14.51 -9.52
CA GLN A 140 -1.38 14.81 -8.79
C GLN A 140 -1.25 14.37 -7.34
N ASN A 141 -1.51 15.31 -6.43
CA ASN A 141 -1.59 15.09 -5.00
C ASN A 141 -2.85 15.77 -4.47
N THR A 142 -3.72 14.99 -3.84
CA THR A 142 -4.97 15.47 -3.25
C THR A 142 -5.10 14.94 -1.84
N THR A 143 -5.41 15.81 -0.89
CA THR A 143 -5.71 15.43 0.49
C THR A 143 -7.21 15.47 0.71
N LEU A 144 -7.76 14.37 1.20
CA LEU A 144 -9.18 14.21 1.50
C LEU A 144 -9.39 14.02 3.00
N THR A 145 -10.43 14.65 3.51
CA THR A 145 -10.81 14.63 4.93
C THR A 145 -12.15 13.88 5.14
N PRO A 146 -12.51 13.53 6.38
CA PRO A 146 -13.80 12.90 6.68
C PRO A 146 -14.98 13.62 6.03
N GLY A 147 -15.93 12.86 5.50
CA GLY A 147 -17.07 13.35 4.75
C GLY A 147 -16.85 13.48 3.24
N GLN A 148 -15.61 13.45 2.77
CA GLN A 148 -15.27 13.35 1.35
C GLN A 148 -15.14 11.88 0.92
N SER A 149 -15.12 11.64 -0.39
CA SER A 149 -15.04 10.29 -0.95
C SER A 149 -14.00 10.22 -2.07
N ILE A 150 -13.45 9.03 -2.26
CA ILE A 150 -12.52 8.70 -3.35
C ILE A 150 -13.00 7.45 -4.07
N THR A 151 -12.82 7.42 -5.39
CA THR A 151 -13.01 6.21 -6.19
C THR A 151 -11.64 5.73 -6.64
N PRO A 152 -11.25 4.47 -6.34
CA PRO A 152 -10.02 3.90 -6.85
C PRO A 152 -10.03 3.86 -8.38
N LEU A 153 -8.90 4.15 -9.04
CA LEU A 153 -8.83 4.25 -10.50
C LEU A 153 -9.24 2.96 -11.21
N ALA A 154 -8.82 1.82 -10.70
CA ALA A 154 -9.07 0.51 -11.32
C ALA A 154 -10.36 -0.18 -10.83
N SER A 155 -11.14 0.46 -9.95
CA SER A 155 -12.40 -0.11 -9.46
C SER A 155 -13.56 0.10 -10.45
N SER A 156 -14.68 -0.56 -10.18
CA SER A 156 -15.92 -0.43 -10.97
C SER A 156 -16.70 0.89 -10.74
N GLY A 157 -16.08 1.88 -10.07
CA GLY A 157 -16.69 3.19 -9.84
C GLY A 157 -17.37 3.36 -8.48
N THR A 158 -17.20 2.42 -7.55
CA THR A 158 -17.75 2.53 -6.20
C THR A 158 -16.94 3.53 -5.37
N PRO A 159 -17.52 4.65 -4.92
CA PRO A 159 -16.82 5.61 -4.07
C PRO A 159 -16.66 5.05 -2.65
N ILE A 160 -15.54 5.36 -2.03
CA ILE A 160 -15.22 5.02 -0.64
C ILE A 160 -15.20 6.31 0.16
N ASN A 161 -15.97 6.38 1.24
CA ASN A 161 -15.97 7.55 2.13
C ASN A 161 -14.71 7.53 3.01
N ILE A 162 -14.03 8.66 3.14
CA ILE A 162 -12.82 8.80 3.93
C ILE A 162 -13.10 8.50 5.42
N THR A 163 -14.27 8.89 5.93
CA THR A 163 -14.69 8.59 7.31
C THR A 163 -14.65 7.09 7.62
N ASP A 164 -15.01 6.25 6.65
CA ASP A 164 -15.11 4.80 6.85
C ASP A 164 -13.72 4.11 6.85
N MET A 165 -12.67 4.80 6.38
CA MET A 165 -11.29 4.29 6.41
C MET A 165 -10.56 4.60 7.72
N LEU A 166 -11.05 5.59 8.47
CA LEU A 166 -10.41 6.07 9.69
C LEU A 166 -11.01 5.38 10.91
N PRO A 167 -10.17 4.88 11.85
CA PRO A 167 -10.64 4.23 13.08
C PRO A 167 -11.26 5.19 14.10
#